data_73e6724ddffe9244b98811875f23aec3
#
_entry.id   73e6724ddffe9244b98811875f23aec3
#
_cell.length_a   1.000
_cell.length_b   1.000
_cell.length_c   1.000
_cell.angle_alpha   90.00
_cell.angle_beta   90.00
_cell.angle_gamma   90.00
#
_symmetry.space_group_name_H-M   'P 1'
#
loop_
_entity.id
_entity.type
_entity.pdbx_description
1 polymer ?
#
loop_
_entity_poly.entity_id
_entity_poly.type
_entity_poly.pdbx_seq_one_letter_code
_entity_poly.pdbx_strand_id
1 'polypeptide(L)'
;EIGLFDTKNMTQDIEIVWRMRAHGYTVRMCLPARVYSTTPHKIKDWWRQRIRWNIGGTQCIVKYKHLLFKKGMLGAFIIPFFSLSLFIGLFGLGLFLYLFIRRIAISYLSTKYSIYASTAIVRLQELSFTPSVLNFFGIVLFLLGLGFTFLVLSIVAESRVKKGIFSILFYSMIYLALYPLIMASALYKLVRGKYSW
;
A
#
# COMPACT_ATOMS: atom_id res chain seq x y z
N GLU A 1 -1.35 -30.31 15.93
CA GLU A 1 -2.63 -29.62 15.61
C GLU A 1 -2.41 -28.10 15.51
N ILE A 2 -3.00 -27.46 14.48
CA ILE A 2 -2.78 -26.04 14.18
C ILE A 2 -3.69 -25.13 15.03
N GLY A 3 -4.71 -25.69 15.66
CA GLY A 3 -5.75 -24.96 16.40
C GLY A 3 -6.80 -24.28 15.51
N LEU A 4 -7.77 -23.63 16.15
CA LEU A 4 -8.87 -22.92 15.49
C LEU A 4 -8.44 -21.53 14.97
N PHE A 5 -9.34 -20.86 14.24
CA PHE A 5 -9.11 -19.50 13.75
C PHE A 5 -8.78 -18.52 14.89
N ASP A 6 -7.79 -17.67 14.67
CA ASP A 6 -7.42 -16.61 15.62
C ASP A 6 -8.38 -15.43 15.48
N THR A 7 -9.37 -15.38 16.38
CA THR A 7 -10.39 -14.32 16.39
C THR A 7 -9.85 -12.94 16.75
N LYS A 8 -8.62 -12.84 17.27
CA LYS A 8 -7.96 -11.57 17.60
C LYS A 8 -7.28 -10.94 16.39
N ASN A 9 -7.03 -11.72 15.34
CA ASN A 9 -6.43 -11.22 14.10
C ASN A 9 -7.52 -10.70 13.14
N MET A 10 -7.31 -9.50 12.58
CA MET A 10 -8.25 -8.88 11.65
C MET A 10 -8.33 -9.56 10.28
N THR A 11 -7.32 -10.37 9.92
CA THR A 11 -7.25 -11.15 8.67
C THR A 11 -6.97 -12.62 9.01
N GLN A 12 -8.02 -13.31 9.42
CA GLN A 12 -7.94 -14.72 9.85
C GLN A 12 -7.49 -15.65 8.73
N ASP A 13 -7.85 -15.33 7.50
CA ASP A 13 -7.49 -16.04 6.28
C ASP A 13 -5.97 -15.99 6.01
N ILE A 14 -5.35 -14.84 6.14
CA ILE A 14 -3.89 -14.69 6.01
C ILE A 14 -3.19 -15.38 7.17
N GLU A 15 -3.69 -15.17 8.39
CA GLU A 15 -3.08 -15.71 9.61
C GLU A 15 -3.03 -17.23 9.59
N ILE A 16 -4.13 -17.90 9.23
CA ILE A 16 -4.16 -19.35 9.20
C ILE A 16 -3.20 -19.95 8.17
N VAL A 17 -3.06 -19.31 7.01
CA VAL A 17 -2.11 -19.72 5.97
C VAL A 17 -0.67 -19.59 6.48
N TRP A 18 -0.33 -18.49 7.15
CA TRP A 18 0.99 -18.29 7.70
C TRP A 18 1.28 -19.28 8.84
N ARG A 19 0.29 -19.59 9.66
CA ARG A 19 0.38 -20.60 10.74
C ARG A 19 0.65 -21.98 10.17
N MET A 20 -0.11 -22.40 9.15
CA MET A 20 0.13 -23.67 8.46
C MET A 20 1.58 -23.74 7.94
N ARG A 21 2.05 -22.70 7.27
CA ARG A 21 3.42 -22.65 6.74
C ARG A 21 4.47 -22.65 7.86
N ALA A 22 4.20 -21.97 8.98
CA ALA A 22 5.09 -21.96 10.14
C ALA A 22 5.25 -23.37 10.77
N HIS A 23 4.19 -24.18 10.72
CA HIS A 23 4.22 -25.58 11.19
C HIS A 23 4.74 -26.58 10.13
N GLY A 24 5.18 -26.09 8.97
CA GLY A 24 5.78 -26.93 7.92
C GLY A 24 4.79 -27.52 6.92
N TYR A 25 3.49 -27.20 7.04
CA TYR A 25 2.49 -27.66 6.06
C TYR A 25 2.64 -26.92 4.71
N THR A 26 2.33 -27.63 3.63
CA THR A 26 2.27 -27.05 2.29
C THR A 26 0.89 -26.48 2.02
N VAL A 27 0.85 -25.24 1.55
CA VAL A 27 -0.38 -24.58 1.07
C VAL A 27 -0.29 -24.46 -0.43
N ARG A 28 -1.31 -24.91 -1.14
CA ARG A 28 -1.38 -24.87 -2.60
C ARG A 28 -2.63 -24.11 -3.05
N MET A 29 -2.52 -23.38 -4.15
CA MET A 29 -3.65 -22.74 -4.79
C MET A 29 -4.43 -23.76 -5.63
N CYS A 30 -5.76 -23.74 -5.49
CA CYS A 30 -6.65 -24.56 -6.30
C CYS A 30 -7.36 -23.66 -7.31
N LEU A 31 -6.91 -23.64 -8.55
CA LEU A 31 -7.47 -22.79 -9.62
C LEU A 31 -8.94 -23.07 -9.96
N PRO A 32 -9.44 -24.34 -9.94
CA PRO A 32 -10.85 -24.63 -10.16
C PRO A 32 -11.79 -24.13 -9.05
N ALA A 33 -11.27 -23.92 -7.83
CA ALA A 33 -12.08 -23.43 -6.72
C ALA A 33 -12.39 -21.94 -6.88
N ARG A 34 -13.69 -21.61 -6.99
CA ARG A 34 -14.16 -20.23 -7.19
C ARG A 34 -14.88 -19.74 -5.95
N VAL A 35 -14.55 -18.54 -5.53
CA VAL A 35 -15.22 -17.84 -4.44
C VAL A 35 -15.86 -16.57 -5.00
N TYR A 36 -17.15 -16.42 -4.77
CA TYR A 36 -17.90 -15.21 -5.13
C TYR A 36 -18.07 -14.32 -3.91
N SER A 37 -17.74 -13.07 -4.03
CA SER A 37 -17.80 -12.10 -2.95
C SER A 37 -18.34 -10.77 -3.48
N THR A 38 -19.08 -10.05 -2.66
CA THR A 38 -19.55 -8.70 -2.96
C THR A 38 -18.47 -7.67 -2.61
N THR A 39 -18.23 -6.73 -3.54
CA THR A 39 -17.33 -5.60 -3.29
C THR A 39 -18.09 -4.46 -2.61
N PRO A 40 -17.46 -3.68 -1.74
CA PRO A 40 -18.11 -2.54 -1.11
C PRO A 40 -18.46 -1.46 -2.15
N HIS A 41 -19.72 -1.01 -2.13
CA HIS A 41 -20.22 0.01 -3.04
C HIS A 41 -19.92 1.44 -2.54
N LYS A 42 -19.71 1.63 -1.24
CA LYS A 42 -19.41 2.94 -0.63
C LYS A 42 -17.92 3.08 -0.36
N ILE A 43 -17.37 4.27 -0.66
CA ILE A 43 -15.95 4.59 -0.40
C ILE A 43 -15.61 4.41 1.08
N LYS A 44 -16.53 4.76 1.99
CA LYS A 44 -16.34 4.59 3.44
C LYS A 44 -16.11 3.14 3.85
N ASP A 45 -16.88 2.21 3.27
CA ASP A 45 -16.78 0.79 3.60
C ASP A 45 -15.53 0.17 2.95
N TRP A 46 -15.21 0.61 1.73
CA TRP A 46 -13.95 0.28 1.08
C TRP A 46 -12.73 0.74 1.91
N TRP A 47 -12.75 1.98 2.41
CA TRP A 47 -11.69 2.52 3.27
C TRP A 47 -11.52 1.72 4.55
N ARG A 48 -12.63 1.40 5.24
CA ARG A 48 -12.63 0.56 6.45
C ARG A 48 -12.06 -0.83 6.17
N GLN A 49 -12.47 -1.45 5.06
CA GLN A 49 -11.97 -2.75 4.64
C GLN A 49 -10.44 -2.73 4.42
N ARG A 50 -9.91 -1.69 3.75
CA ARG A 50 -8.47 -1.56 3.50
C ARG A 50 -7.68 -1.32 4.79
N ILE A 51 -8.19 -0.51 5.70
CA ILE A 51 -7.58 -0.35 7.02
C ILE A 51 -7.53 -1.69 7.76
N ARG A 52 -8.62 -2.44 7.77
CA ARG A 52 -8.70 -3.76 8.41
C ARG A 52 -7.66 -4.73 7.85
N TRP A 53 -7.51 -4.77 6.53
CA TRP A 53 -6.50 -5.61 5.89
C TRP A 53 -5.06 -5.22 6.26
N ASN A 54 -4.78 -3.93 6.33
CA ASN A 54 -3.46 -3.46 6.75
C ASN A 54 -3.17 -3.75 8.23
N ILE A 55 -4.17 -3.59 9.12
CA ILE A 55 -4.04 -3.96 10.53
C ILE A 55 -3.74 -5.46 10.65
N GLY A 56 -4.54 -6.32 10.01
CA GLY A 56 -4.36 -7.76 10.08
C GLY A 56 -3.03 -8.22 9.48
N GLY A 57 -2.62 -7.66 8.34
CA GLY A 57 -1.31 -7.92 7.75
C GLY A 57 -0.16 -7.53 8.68
N THR A 58 -0.25 -6.35 9.32
CA THR A 58 0.75 -5.91 10.30
C THR A 58 0.77 -6.80 11.55
N GLN A 59 -0.41 -7.24 12.04
CA GLN A 59 -0.50 -8.21 13.13
C GLN A 59 0.19 -9.53 12.77
N CYS A 60 0.00 -10.03 11.54
CA CYS A 60 0.69 -11.22 11.06
C CYS A 60 2.21 -11.03 11.02
N ILE A 61 2.71 -9.90 10.50
CA ILE A 61 4.15 -9.58 10.49
C ILE A 61 4.72 -9.61 11.91
N VAL A 62 4.07 -8.94 12.84
CA VAL A 62 4.52 -8.88 14.25
C VAL A 62 4.50 -10.26 14.90
N LYS A 63 3.42 -11.04 14.69
CA LYS A 63 3.26 -12.38 15.25
C LYS A 63 4.32 -13.36 14.72
N TYR A 64 4.64 -13.31 13.44
CA TYR A 64 5.58 -14.22 12.78
C TYR A 64 6.97 -13.64 12.52
N LYS A 65 7.32 -12.51 13.11
CA LYS A 65 8.65 -11.87 12.96
C LYS A 65 9.83 -12.80 13.27
N HIS A 66 9.63 -13.76 14.20
CA HIS A 66 10.65 -14.73 14.59
C HIS A 66 11.03 -15.72 13.48
N LEU A 67 10.21 -15.80 12.42
CA LEU A 67 10.47 -16.60 11.22
C LEU A 67 11.25 -15.83 10.13
N LEU A 68 11.59 -14.57 10.39
CA LEU A 68 12.31 -13.73 9.43
C LEU A 68 13.61 -14.43 9.01
N PHE A 69 13.83 -14.56 7.71
CA PHE A 69 14.94 -15.29 7.07
C PHE A 69 15.00 -16.80 7.40
N LYS A 70 13.92 -17.37 7.95
CA LYS A 70 13.79 -18.80 8.28
C LYS A 70 12.55 -19.39 7.60
N LYS A 71 12.40 -20.75 7.67
CA LYS A 71 11.17 -21.45 7.20
C LYS A 71 10.78 -21.17 5.74
N GLY A 72 11.72 -21.35 4.83
CA GLY A 72 11.47 -21.35 3.39
C GLY A 72 10.87 -20.03 2.88
N MET A 73 9.97 -20.09 1.91
CA MET A 73 9.41 -18.92 1.22
C MET A 73 8.69 -17.93 2.16
N LEU A 74 8.04 -18.40 3.25
CA LEU A 74 7.36 -17.51 4.19
C LEU A 74 8.35 -16.55 4.86
N GLY A 75 9.42 -17.07 5.44
CA GLY A 75 10.38 -16.25 6.17
C GLY A 75 11.43 -15.60 5.29
N ALA A 76 11.82 -16.24 4.18
CA ALA A 76 12.85 -15.71 3.29
C ALA A 76 12.33 -14.62 2.34
N PHE A 77 11.05 -14.67 1.96
CA PHE A 77 10.51 -13.73 0.97
C PHE A 77 9.25 -12.99 1.47
N ILE A 78 8.22 -13.69 1.92
CA ILE A 78 6.92 -13.08 2.19
C ILE A 78 7.01 -12.06 3.35
N ILE A 79 7.54 -12.47 4.50
CA ILE A 79 7.66 -11.57 5.67
C ILE A 79 8.58 -10.38 5.38
N PRO A 80 9.82 -10.56 4.84
CA PRO A 80 10.67 -9.43 4.48
C PRO A 80 10.04 -8.48 3.48
N PHE A 81 9.42 -9.02 2.43
CA PHE A 81 8.78 -8.23 1.38
C PHE A 81 7.65 -7.34 1.92
N PHE A 82 6.74 -7.90 2.72
CA PHE A 82 5.65 -7.12 3.32
C PHE A 82 6.16 -6.09 4.33
N SER A 83 7.17 -6.47 5.15
CA SER A 83 7.79 -5.55 6.12
C SER A 83 8.48 -4.38 5.43
N LEU A 84 9.24 -4.66 4.37
CA LEU A 84 9.93 -3.65 3.58
C LEU A 84 8.94 -2.74 2.84
N SER A 85 7.88 -3.31 2.26
CA SER A 85 6.83 -2.54 1.60
C SER A 85 6.13 -1.56 2.56
N LEU A 86 5.85 -2.01 3.79
CA LEU A 86 5.27 -1.17 4.83
C LEU A 86 6.23 -0.05 5.23
N PHE A 87 7.50 -0.37 5.43
CA PHE A 87 8.52 0.61 5.79
C PHE A 87 8.70 1.67 4.69
N ILE A 88 8.91 1.24 3.44
CA ILE A 88 9.09 2.15 2.29
C ILE A 88 7.85 3.02 2.09
N GLY A 89 6.64 2.45 2.20
CA GLY A 89 5.40 3.21 2.06
C GLY A 89 5.24 4.31 3.11
N LEU A 90 5.55 4.02 4.38
CA LEU A 90 5.51 5.00 5.46
C LEU A 90 6.62 6.04 5.36
N PHE A 91 7.84 5.60 5.04
CA PHE A 91 8.98 6.49 4.82
C PHE A 91 8.71 7.45 3.64
N GLY A 92 8.21 6.92 2.52
CA GLY A 92 7.83 7.72 1.36
C GLY A 92 6.74 8.75 1.68
N LEU A 93 5.72 8.37 2.46
CA LEU A 93 4.69 9.31 2.93
C LEU A 93 5.31 10.40 3.82
N GLY A 94 6.17 10.04 4.76
CA GLY A 94 6.86 11.00 5.63
C GLY A 94 7.72 11.99 4.84
N LEU A 95 8.50 11.48 3.88
CA LEU A 95 9.32 12.30 2.99
C LEU A 95 8.45 13.22 2.11
N PHE A 96 7.37 12.70 1.55
CA PHE A 96 6.41 13.50 0.78
C PHE A 96 5.83 14.66 1.60
N LEU A 97 5.35 14.38 2.81
CA LEU A 97 4.78 15.38 3.70
C LEU A 97 5.82 16.44 4.09
N TYR A 98 7.05 16.02 4.40
CA TYR A 98 8.16 16.93 4.71
C TYR A 98 8.46 17.87 3.54
N LEU A 99 8.63 17.35 2.33
CA LEU A 99 8.90 18.13 1.14
C LEU A 99 7.74 19.07 0.78
N PHE A 100 6.50 18.58 0.94
CA PHE A 100 5.30 19.37 0.69
C PHE A 100 5.16 20.55 1.65
N ILE A 101 5.34 20.32 2.96
CA ILE A 101 5.30 21.37 3.98
C ILE A 101 6.44 22.37 3.76
N ARG A 102 7.65 21.88 3.49
CA ARG A 102 8.81 22.72 3.17
C ARG A 102 8.53 23.62 1.97
N ARG A 103 7.94 23.07 0.90
CA ARG A 103 7.61 23.86 -0.30
C ARG A 103 6.58 24.95 0.01
N ILE A 104 5.53 24.63 0.75
CA ILE A 104 4.52 25.62 1.18
C ILE A 104 5.17 26.71 2.04
N ALA A 105 5.99 26.34 3.01
CA ALA A 105 6.67 27.28 3.89
C ALA A 105 7.59 28.23 3.11
N ILE A 106 8.39 27.71 2.20
CA ILE A 106 9.28 28.52 1.35
C ILE A 106 8.45 29.45 0.45
N SER A 107 7.41 28.96 -0.18
CA SER A 107 6.53 29.77 -1.05
C SER A 107 5.86 30.90 -0.24
N TYR A 108 5.34 30.59 0.95
CA TYR A 108 4.74 31.58 1.83
C TYR A 108 5.74 32.68 2.25
N LEU A 109 6.95 32.27 2.68
CA LEU A 109 8.00 33.19 3.09
C LEU A 109 8.47 34.06 1.92
N SER A 110 8.72 33.47 0.75
CA SER A 110 9.16 34.21 -0.43
C SER A 110 8.13 35.24 -0.86
N THR A 111 6.84 34.89 -0.85
CA THR A 111 5.76 35.83 -1.17
C THR A 111 5.68 36.96 -0.14
N LYS A 112 5.76 36.63 1.14
CA LYS A 112 5.74 37.65 2.22
C LYS A 112 6.89 38.64 2.10
N TYR A 113 8.11 38.16 1.92
CA TYR A 113 9.29 39.03 1.79
C TYR A 113 9.31 39.82 0.47
N SER A 114 8.82 39.27 -0.62
CA SER A 114 8.65 39.97 -1.91
C SER A 114 7.69 41.15 -1.79
N ILE A 115 6.60 41.00 -1.06
CA ILE A 115 5.64 42.08 -0.81
C ILE A 115 6.30 43.19 0.04
N TYR A 116 7.04 42.85 1.09
CA TYR A 116 7.73 43.83 1.94
C TYR A 116 8.85 44.60 1.20
N ALA A 117 9.52 43.92 0.26
CA ALA A 117 10.61 44.53 -0.52
C ALA A 117 10.12 45.34 -1.74
N SER A 118 8.80 45.42 -2.00
CA SER A 118 8.19 46.04 -3.18
C SER A 118 8.80 45.56 -4.52
N THR A 119 9.43 44.41 -4.53
CA THR A 119 10.03 43.76 -5.70
C THR A 119 9.16 42.62 -6.16
N ALA A 120 8.52 42.81 -7.30
CA ALA A 120 7.78 41.73 -7.95
C ALA A 120 8.74 40.69 -8.53
N ILE A 121 9.30 39.82 -7.67
CA ILE A 121 10.05 38.66 -8.11
C ILE A 121 9.07 37.51 -8.35
N VAL A 122 8.35 37.57 -9.46
CA VAL A 122 7.70 36.42 -10.01
C VAL A 122 8.78 35.50 -10.60
N ARG A 123 9.34 34.63 -9.77
CA ARG A 123 10.22 33.56 -10.26
C ARG A 123 9.35 32.50 -10.92
N LEU A 124 9.13 32.62 -12.23
CA LEU A 124 8.60 31.54 -13.06
C LEU A 124 9.45 30.26 -13.00
N GLN A 125 10.65 30.35 -12.42
CA GLN A 125 11.58 29.24 -12.19
C GLN A 125 11.09 28.22 -11.16
N GLU A 126 10.11 28.54 -10.32
CA GLU A 126 9.54 27.59 -9.35
C GLU A 126 8.56 26.59 -9.98
N LEU A 127 8.15 26.81 -11.24
CA LEU A 127 7.35 25.87 -12.04
C LEU A 127 8.22 24.90 -12.86
N SER A 128 9.54 25.02 -12.81
CA SER A 128 10.40 24.04 -13.46
C SER A 128 10.31 22.70 -12.75
N PHE A 129 9.60 21.78 -13.38
CA PHE A 129 9.73 20.36 -13.08
C PHE A 129 11.17 19.93 -13.43
N THR A 130 12.09 20.11 -12.48
CA THR A 130 13.42 19.54 -12.65
C THR A 130 13.26 18.02 -12.66
N PRO A 131 13.57 17.34 -13.77
CA PRO A 131 13.50 15.90 -13.84
C PRO A 131 14.51 15.33 -12.84
N SER A 132 14.03 14.87 -11.68
CA SER A 132 14.88 14.19 -10.73
C SER A 132 14.93 12.71 -11.08
N VAL A 133 16.08 12.08 -10.84
CA VAL A 133 16.26 10.63 -10.99
C VAL A 133 15.17 9.87 -10.24
N LEU A 134 14.70 10.40 -9.11
CA LEU A 134 13.64 9.82 -8.28
C LEU A 134 12.28 9.81 -9.02
N ASN A 135 11.95 10.89 -9.74
CA ASN A 135 10.72 10.98 -10.53
C ASN A 135 10.76 9.97 -11.68
N PHE A 136 11.92 9.81 -12.34
CA PHE A 136 12.10 8.83 -13.39
C PHE A 136 11.88 7.41 -12.85
N PHE A 137 12.51 7.05 -11.73
CA PHE A 137 12.29 5.77 -11.08
C PHE A 137 10.83 5.54 -10.70
N GLY A 138 10.14 6.55 -10.18
CA GLY A 138 8.72 6.49 -9.86
C GLY A 138 7.86 6.15 -11.08
N ILE A 139 8.12 6.78 -12.21
CA ILE A 139 7.42 6.52 -13.48
C ILE A 139 7.72 5.10 -13.97
N VAL A 140 8.98 4.68 -13.96
CA VAL A 140 9.37 3.32 -14.39
C VAL A 140 8.70 2.25 -13.53
N LEU A 141 8.72 2.39 -12.20
CA LEU A 141 8.06 1.45 -11.29
C LEU A 141 6.55 1.43 -11.49
N PHE A 142 5.93 2.57 -11.73
CA PHE A 142 4.50 2.65 -12.05
C PHE A 142 4.17 1.91 -13.34
N LEU A 143 4.94 2.12 -14.41
CA LEU A 143 4.74 1.45 -15.69
C LEU A 143 4.97 -0.07 -15.59
N LEU A 144 5.99 -0.50 -14.84
CA LEU A 144 6.22 -1.93 -14.55
C LEU A 144 5.05 -2.55 -13.77
N GLY A 145 4.53 -1.84 -12.76
CA GLY A 145 3.36 -2.28 -12.00
C GLY A 145 2.10 -2.41 -12.86
N LEU A 146 1.88 -1.46 -13.77
CA LEU A 146 0.79 -1.54 -14.75
C LEU A 146 0.99 -2.73 -15.70
N GLY A 147 2.19 -2.89 -16.27
CA GLY A 147 2.51 -4.01 -17.17
C GLY A 147 2.27 -5.36 -16.47
N PHE A 148 2.72 -5.51 -15.23
CA PHE A 148 2.45 -6.71 -14.43
C PHE A 148 0.95 -6.91 -14.18
N THR A 149 0.20 -5.85 -13.88
CA THR A 149 -1.26 -5.94 -13.68
C THR A 149 -1.95 -6.42 -14.96
N PHE A 150 -1.56 -5.90 -16.13
CA PHE A 150 -2.09 -6.38 -17.40
C PHE A 150 -1.72 -7.82 -17.70
N LEU A 151 -0.48 -8.23 -17.42
CA LEU A 151 -0.03 -9.60 -17.57
C LEU A 151 -0.86 -10.56 -16.71
N VAL A 152 -1.03 -10.25 -15.44
CA VAL A 152 -1.86 -11.06 -14.52
C VAL A 152 -3.31 -11.13 -15.01
N LEU A 153 -3.88 -9.99 -15.42
CA LEU A 153 -5.24 -9.96 -15.94
C LEU A 153 -5.39 -10.77 -17.24
N SER A 154 -4.39 -10.79 -18.12
CA SER A 154 -4.42 -11.58 -19.35
C SER A 154 -4.38 -13.09 -19.08
N ILE A 155 -3.65 -13.52 -18.05
CA ILE A 155 -3.55 -14.94 -17.64
C ILE A 155 -4.81 -15.40 -16.90
N VAL A 156 -5.35 -14.55 -16.02
CA VAL A 156 -6.48 -14.88 -15.13
C VAL A 156 -7.83 -14.55 -15.77
N ALA A 157 -7.85 -13.72 -16.80
CA ALA A 157 -9.07 -13.25 -17.44
C ALA A 157 -9.78 -14.38 -18.18
N GLU A 158 -10.66 -15.05 -17.48
CA GLU A 158 -11.80 -15.69 -18.10
C GLU A 158 -12.65 -14.62 -18.79
N SER A 159 -12.87 -14.79 -20.07
CA SER A 159 -13.33 -13.87 -21.14
C SER A 159 -14.59 -13.01 -20.91
N ARG A 160 -15.11 -12.86 -19.69
CA ARG A 160 -16.39 -12.17 -19.44
C ARG A 160 -16.30 -10.76 -18.84
N VAL A 161 -15.13 -10.29 -18.43
CA VAL A 161 -15.03 -8.95 -17.86
C VAL A 161 -14.25 -8.04 -18.81
N LYS A 162 -14.93 -7.42 -19.76
CA LYS A 162 -14.42 -6.26 -20.51
C LYS A 162 -14.26 -5.08 -19.53
N LYS A 163 -13.27 -5.15 -18.65
CA LYS A 163 -12.89 -3.97 -17.86
C LYS A 163 -12.17 -3.02 -18.79
N GLY A 164 -12.75 -1.85 -18.99
CA GLY A 164 -12.09 -0.81 -19.78
C GLY A 164 -10.73 -0.47 -19.17
N ILE A 165 -9.72 -0.32 -19.99
CA ILE A 165 -8.35 0.04 -19.61
C ILE A 165 -8.35 1.29 -18.72
N PHE A 166 -9.23 2.24 -18.97
CA PHE A 166 -9.44 3.45 -18.18
C PHE A 166 -9.82 3.16 -16.72
N SER A 167 -10.69 2.19 -16.48
CA SER A 167 -11.10 1.82 -15.11
C SER A 167 -9.95 1.23 -14.33
N ILE A 168 -9.07 0.46 -14.96
CA ILE A 168 -7.89 -0.14 -14.34
C ILE A 168 -6.87 0.94 -14.00
N LEU A 169 -6.58 1.86 -14.93
CA LEU A 169 -5.66 2.98 -14.73
C LEU A 169 -6.15 3.89 -13.60
N PHE A 170 -7.42 4.30 -13.66
CA PHE A 170 -8.02 5.16 -12.65
C PHE A 170 -7.99 4.54 -11.26
N TYR A 171 -8.37 3.24 -11.17
CA TYR A 171 -8.30 2.52 -9.90
C TYR A 171 -6.86 2.44 -9.37
N SER A 172 -5.90 2.12 -10.24
CA SER A 172 -4.49 2.00 -9.85
C SER A 172 -3.92 3.34 -9.36
N MET A 173 -4.23 4.45 -10.02
CA MET A 173 -3.77 5.79 -9.59
C MET A 173 -4.37 6.19 -8.25
N ILE A 174 -5.70 6.03 -8.08
CA ILE A 174 -6.35 6.38 -6.81
C ILE A 174 -5.86 5.47 -5.68
N TYR A 175 -5.76 4.17 -5.96
CA TYR A 175 -5.27 3.21 -4.96
C TYR A 175 -3.84 3.54 -4.52
N LEU A 176 -2.95 3.83 -5.47
CA LEU A 176 -1.56 4.18 -5.19
C LEU A 176 -1.45 5.46 -4.35
N ALA A 177 -2.26 6.48 -4.68
CA ALA A 177 -2.27 7.75 -3.94
C ALA A 177 -2.84 7.61 -2.52
N LEU A 178 -3.87 6.79 -2.32
CA LEU A 178 -4.54 6.63 -1.03
C LEU A 178 -3.88 5.58 -0.13
N TYR A 179 -3.13 4.65 -0.70
CA TYR A 179 -2.58 3.52 0.04
C TYR A 179 -1.66 3.92 1.21
N PRO A 180 -0.73 4.89 1.09
CA PRO A 180 0.09 5.34 2.21
C PRO A 180 -0.73 5.94 3.36
N LEU A 181 -1.83 6.65 3.04
CA LEU A 181 -2.73 7.23 4.05
C LEU A 181 -3.53 6.13 4.78
N ILE A 182 -3.97 5.11 4.04
CA ILE A 182 -4.63 3.93 4.62
C ILE A 182 -3.67 3.23 5.59
N MET A 183 -2.42 3.05 5.18
CA MET A 183 -1.39 2.39 5.95
C MET A 183 -1.04 3.16 7.24
N ALA A 184 -0.88 4.49 7.15
CA ALA A 184 -0.67 5.35 8.30
C ALA A 184 -1.87 5.31 9.28
N SER A 185 -3.10 5.33 8.74
CA SER A 185 -4.33 5.22 9.53
C SER A 185 -4.45 3.85 10.22
N ALA A 186 -4.06 2.78 9.55
CA ALA A 186 -4.06 1.42 10.10
C ALA A 186 -3.06 1.30 11.26
N LEU A 187 -1.83 1.80 11.05
CA LEU A 187 -0.78 1.76 12.08
C LEU A 187 -1.17 2.59 13.30
N TYR A 188 -1.73 3.79 13.09
CA TYR A 188 -2.23 4.63 14.17
C TYR A 188 -3.29 3.92 15.01
N LYS A 189 -4.27 3.25 14.38
CA LYS A 189 -5.31 2.49 15.09
C LYS A 189 -4.72 1.27 15.81
N LEU A 190 -3.75 0.60 15.19
CA LEU A 190 -3.07 -0.55 15.79
C LEU A 190 -2.36 -0.16 17.08
N VAL A 191 -1.58 0.94 17.06
CA VAL A 191 -0.85 1.45 18.23
C VAL A 191 -1.80 1.88 19.34
N ARG A 192 -2.94 2.51 19.00
CA ARG A 192 -3.96 2.90 19.98
C ARG A 192 -4.83 1.75 20.50
N GLY A 193 -4.71 0.55 19.96
CA GLY A 193 -5.58 -0.57 20.31
C GLY A 193 -7.08 -0.35 19.97
N LYS A 194 -7.41 0.70 19.20
CA LYS A 194 -8.77 1.07 18.81
C LYS A 194 -9.16 0.42 17.49
N TYR A 195 -9.21 -0.90 17.47
CA TYR A 195 -9.72 -1.66 16.32
C TYR A 195 -10.69 -2.72 16.82
N SER A 196 -11.86 -2.72 16.25
CA SER A 196 -12.92 -3.73 16.44
C SER A 196 -13.42 -4.18 15.07
N TRP A 197 -14.05 -5.34 15.08
CA TRP A 197 -14.74 -5.91 13.91
C TRP A 197 -15.81 -4.97 13.37
#